data_f85661e35dc115371d79d753f1c4dbcd
#
_entry.id   f85661e35dc115371d79d753f1c4dbcd
#
_cell.length_a   1.000
_cell.length_b   1.000
_cell.length_c   1.000
_cell.angle_alpha   90.00
_cell.angle_beta   90.00
_cell.angle_gamma   90.00
#
_symmetry.space_group_name_H-M   'P 1'
#
loop_
_entity.id
_entity.type
_entity.pdbx_description
1 polymer ?
#
loop_
_entity_poly.entity_id
_entity_poly.type
_entity_poly.pdbx_seq_one_letter_code
_entity_poly.pdbx_strand_id
1 'polypeptide(L)'
;MKAAKTLVAIAITALGSTAALADINIGVSLSLTGPGSGLGIPMQNQFKLFPQTIAGEKVNLIILDDASDPGKGAANARRFVTEDKVDLIIGSCLTPVAAAITPVATEAKTVQLAASPVGSPPGADQWLFRLPQGNDVMAHAMVEHMKKQGIKTIGFLGYTDAYGELWLKAITPAAEKAGMKVVAVERFARTDTSVTPQALKLSSANPDAILVVASGSGAAMPHKAIVERGYKGKIYQTHAAATPDLVRIGGKDVEGSYVVSGPAVIAEQLPDSHPSKKLAVDFVTQYEKLVGPGSRNQFAGHSYDAAIALAKAVPIALKNGKPGTPEFRAGLRDAFETMGRTVFAHGVMNWTKDDHWGYTNETGVMLKVVDGKFKVD
;
A
#
# COMPACT_ATOMS: atom_id res chain seq x y z
N MET A 1 74.58 -50.54 4.49
CA MET A 1 73.14 -50.43 4.83
C MET A 1 72.82 -48.95 4.96
N LYS A 2 72.11 -48.36 3.95
CA LYS A 2 71.70 -46.95 3.93
C LYS A 2 70.18 -46.91 4.11
N ALA A 3 69.75 -46.33 5.21
CA ALA A 3 68.34 -46.14 5.48
C ALA A 3 67.81 -44.90 4.74
N ALA A 4 66.84 -45.08 3.86
CA ALA A 4 66.11 -44.00 3.18
C ALA A 4 65.03 -43.45 4.11
N LYS A 5 65.10 -42.16 4.40
CA LYS A 5 64.04 -41.44 5.12
C LYS A 5 63.01 -40.88 4.12
N THR A 6 61.83 -41.46 4.07
CA THR A 6 60.71 -40.98 3.26
C THR A 6 59.99 -39.84 4.02
N LEU A 7 60.05 -38.61 3.50
CA LEU A 7 59.25 -37.46 3.96
C LEU A 7 57.88 -37.55 3.31
N VAL A 8 56.83 -37.75 4.12
CA VAL A 8 55.43 -37.60 3.68
C VAL A 8 55.04 -36.15 3.85
N ALA A 9 54.84 -35.42 2.75
CA ALA A 9 54.29 -34.07 2.75
C ALA A 9 52.75 -34.15 2.81
N ILE A 10 52.17 -33.73 3.93
CA ILE A 10 50.70 -33.59 4.09
C ILE A 10 50.33 -32.25 3.45
N ALA A 11 49.69 -32.28 2.28
CA ALA A 11 49.07 -31.11 1.66
C ALA A 11 47.74 -30.84 2.38
N ILE A 12 47.71 -29.78 3.21
CA ILE A 12 46.48 -29.27 3.79
C ILE A 12 45.78 -28.45 2.70
N THR A 13 44.81 -29.05 2.01
CA THR A 13 43.87 -28.33 1.13
C THR A 13 42.93 -27.52 2.00
N ALA A 14 43.18 -26.22 2.13
CA ALA A 14 42.23 -25.28 2.69
C ALA A 14 41.02 -25.24 1.76
N LEU A 15 39.95 -26.00 2.08
CA LEU A 15 38.64 -25.80 1.49
C LEU A 15 38.18 -24.41 1.96
N GLY A 16 38.35 -23.41 1.13
CA GLY A 16 37.67 -22.13 1.26
C GLY A 16 36.18 -22.40 1.22
N SER A 17 35.53 -22.39 2.37
CA SER A 17 34.08 -22.35 2.45
C SER A 17 33.64 -21.05 1.77
N THR A 18 33.28 -21.12 0.49
CA THR A 18 32.45 -20.09 -0.10
C THR A 18 31.18 -20.08 0.74
N ALA A 19 31.02 -19.07 1.59
CA ALA A 19 29.75 -18.85 2.27
C ALA A 19 28.67 -18.82 1.17
N ALA A 20 27.84 -19.87 1.13
CA ALA A 20 26.68 -19.85 0.26
C ALA A 20 25.87 -18.62 0.65
N LEU A 21 25.72 -17.67 -0.27
CA LEU A 21 24.84 -16.54 -0.12
C LEU A 21 23.43 -17.12 0.07
N ALA A 22 22.78 -16.81 1.17
CA ALA A 22 21.44 -17.27 1.40
C ALA A 22 20.46 -16.30 0.70
N ASP A 23 19.60 -16.82 -0.17
CA ASP A 23 18.61 -15.98 -0.87
C ASP A 23 17.64 -15.34 0.14
N ILE A 24 17.33 -14.07 -0.04
CA ILE A 24 16.23 -13.40 0.68
C ILE A 24 14.94 -13.81 -0.01
N ASN A 25 14.14 -14.66 0.64
CA ASN A 25 12.86 -15.10 0.12
C ASN A 25 11.75 -14.15 0.55
N ILE A 26 11.02 -13.59 -0.40
CA ILE A 26 9.92 -12.65 -0.18
C ILE A 26 8.63 -13.25 -0.73
N GLY A 27 7.66 -13.53 0.16
CA GLY A 27 6.32 -13.90 -0.24
C GLY A 27 5.50 -12.66 -0.61
N VAL A 28 4.88 -12.67 -1.77
CA VAL A 28 4.06 -11.55 -2.26
C VAL A 28 2.65 -12.06 -2.54
N SER A 29 1.67 -11.66 -1.72
CA SER A 29 0.26 -11.98 -1.93
C SER A 29 -0.45 -10.76 -2.52
N LEU A 30 -0.99 -10.90 -3.72
CA LEU A 30 -1.66 -9.81 -4.45
C LEU A 30 -2.99 -10.29 -5.01
N SER A 31 -3.97 -9.40 -5.06
CA SER A 31 -5.24 -9.65 -5.77
C SER A 31 -5.01 -9.49 -7.28
N LEU A 32 -4.55 -10.56 -7.95
CA LEU A 32 -4.32 -10.55 -9.39
C LEU A 32 -5.59 -10.86 -10.18
N THR A 33 -6.56 -11.49 -9.51
CA THR A 33 -7.91 -11.74 -10.02
C THR A 33 -8.97 -11.21 -9.04
N GLY A 34 -10.25 -11.18 -9.48
CA GLY A 34 -11.35 -10.67 -8.67
C GLY A 34 -11.43 -9.14 -8.61
N PRO A 35 -12.26 -8.57 -7.71
CA PRO A 35 -12.52 -7.12 -7.63
C PRO A 35 -11.31 -6.24 -7.35
N GLY A 36 -10.24 -6.81 -6.78
CA GLY A 36 -8.99 -6.10 -6.47
C GLY A 36 -7.94 -6.12 -7.57
N SER A 37 -8.20 -6.76 -8.71
CA SER A 37 -7.19 -6.95 -9.76
C SER A 37 -6.63 -5.66 -10.33
N GLY A 38 -7.44 -4.59 -10.40
CA GLY A 38 -6.98 -3.25 -10.78
C GLY A 38 -5.95 -2.63 -9.81
N LEU A 39 -5.77 -3.21 -8.61
CA LEU A 39 -4.77 -2.81 -7.63
C LEU A 39 -3.55 -3.76 -7.67
N GLY A 40 -3.80 -5.05 -7.70
CA GLY A 40 -2.74 -6.07 -7.64
C GLY A 40 -1.90 -6.18 -8.90
N ILE A 41 -2.51 -6.10 -10.09
CA ILE A 41 -1.78 -6.17 -11.37
C ILE A 41 -0.74 -5.03 -11.51
N PRO A 42 -1.06 -3.75 -11.22
CA PRO A 42 -0.06 -2.69 -11.21
C PRO A 42 1.10 -2.97 -10.26
N MET A 43 0.84 -3.51 -9.07
CA MET A 43 1.88 -3.91 -8.13
C MET A 43 2.76 -5.02 -8.70
N GLN A 44 2.18 -6.06 -9.28
CA GLN A 44 2.90 -7.15 -9.94
C GLN A 44 3.79 -6.63 -11.07
N ASN A 45 3.31 -5.67 -11.85
CA ASN A 45 4.12 -5.05 -12.91
C ASN A 45 5.34 -4.33 -12.32
N GLN A 46 5.19 -3.60 -11.22
CA GLN A 46 6.31 -2.93 -10.56
C GLN A 46 7.32 -3.93 -9.98
N PHE A 47 6.88 -5.10 -9.48
CA PHE A 47 7.78 -6.15 -9.01
C PHE A 47 8.71 -6.71 -10.10
N LYS A 48 8.40 -6.54 -11.39
CA LYS A 48 9.33 -6.85 -12.50
C LYS A 48 10.58 -5.96 -12.50
N LEU A 49 10.51 -4.79 -11.85
CA LEU A 49 11.62 -3.85 -11.67
C LEU A 49 12.27 -3.95 -10.29
N PHE A 50 11.86 -4.94 -9.48
CA PHE A 50 12.40 -5.12 -8.13
C PHE A 50 13.88 -5.49 -8.18
N PRO A 51 14.71 -5.02 -7.24
CA PRO A 51 16.13 -5.38 -7.20
C PRO A 51 16.34 -6.89 -7.13
N GLN A 52 17.21 -7.43 -7.97
CA GLN A 52 17.57 -8.86 -7.93
C GLN A 52 18.55 -9.19 -6.80
N THR A 53 19.22 -8.18 -6.26
CA THR A 53 20.12 -8.29 -5.12
C THR A 53 19.95 -7.10 -4.19
N ILE A 54 20.01 -7.32 -2.88
CA ILE A 54 20.03 -6.28 -1.85
C ILE A 54 21.18 -6.58 -0.89
N ALA A 55 22.09 -5.64 -0.72
CA ALA A 55 23.28 -5.78 0.13
C ALA A 55 24.14 -7.02 -0.18
N GLY A 56 24.19 -7.42 -1.44
CA GLY A 56 24.94 -8.60 -1.89
C GLY A 56 24.16 -9.91 -1.87
N GLU A 57 23.06 -10.00 -1.12
CA GLU A 57 22.19 -11.18 -1.06
C GLU A 57 21.21 -11.18 -2.23
N LYS A 58 20.98 -12.34 -2.84
CA LYS A 58 20.02 -12.51 -3.92
C LYS A 58 18.59 -12.41 -3.39
N VAL A 59 17.70 -11.76 -4.15
CA VAL A 59 16.29 -11.65 -3.82
C VAL A 59 15.46 -12.61 -4.65
N ASN A 60 14.64 -13.41 -4.00
CA ASN A 60 13.71 -14.33 -4.62
C ASN A 60 12.26 -13.91 -4.27
N LEU A 61 11.47 -13.54 -5.29
CA LEU A 61 10.07 -13.15 -5.15
C LEU A 61 9.15 -14.32 -5.46
N ILE A 62 8.30 -14.70 -4.52
CA ILE A 62 7.28 -15.75 -4.67
C ILE A 62 5.92 -15.06 -4.68
N ILE A 63 5.38 -14.82 -5.88
CA ILE A 63 4.14 -14.06 -6.07
C ILE A 63 2.96 -15.02 -6.23
N LEU A 64 1.95 -14.88 -5.36
CA LEU A 64 0.73 -15.68 -5.38
C LEU A 64 -0.50 -14.77 -5.51
N ASP A 65 -1.48 -15.24 -6.29
CA ASP A 65 -2.79 -14.60 -6.40
C ASP A 65 -3.64 -14.94 -5.16
N ASP A 66 -4.14 -13.93 -4.47
CA ASP A 66 -5.13 -14.10 -3.40
C ASP A 66 -6.58 -14.03 -3.90
N ALA A 67 -6.76 -13.79 -5.19
CA ALA A 67 -8.07 -13.71 -5.85
C ALA A 67 -9.06 -12.75 -5.17
N SER A 68 -8.55 -11.73 -4.46
CA SER A 68 -9.36 -10.80 -3.67
C SER A 68 -10.13 -11.47 -2.51
N ASP A 69 -9.70 -12.65 -2.08
CA ASP A 69 -10.34 -13.49 -1.07
C ASP A 69 -9.49 -13.58 0.22
N PRO A 70 -10.04 -13.21 1.39
CA PRO A 70 -9.32 -13.28 2.66
C PRO A 70 -8.83 -14.68 3.04
N GLY A 71 -9.63 -15.74 2.71
CA GLY A 71 -9.26 -17.13 2.99
C GLY A 71 -8.05 -17.57 2.16
N LYS A 72 -8.00 -17.19 0.87
CA LYS A 72 -6.84 -17.42 -0.01
C LYS A 72 -5.63 -16.61 0.43
N GLY A 73 -5.81 -15.36 0.85
CA GLY A 73 -4.73 -14.55 1.41
C GLY A 73 -4.09 -15.22 2.64
N ALA A 74 -4.90 -15.72 3.56
CA ALA A 74 -4.40 -16.48 4.72
C ALA A 74 -3.75 -17.82 4.32
N ALA A 75 -4.26 -18.50 3.29
CA ALA A 75 -3.65 -19.72 2.76
C ALA A 75 -2.28 -19.44 2.12
N ASN A 76 -2.16 -18.38 1.32
CA ASN A 76 -0.90 -17.92 0.75
C ASN A 76 0.12 -17.63 1.87
N ALA A 77 -0.29 -16.90 2.92
CA ALA A 77 0.59 -16.60 4.04
C ALA A 77 1.07 -17.87 4.75
N ARG A 78 0.19 -18.84 5.00
CA ARG A 78 0.58 -20.14 5.57
C ARG A 78 1.61 -20.84 4.71
N ARG A 79 1.38 -20.95 3.39
CA ARG A 79 2.34 -21.52 2.46
C ARG A 79 3.70 -20.80 2.53
N PHE A 80 3.71 -19.48 2.47
CA PHE A 80 4.93 -18.68 2.56
C PHE A 80 5.76 -19.03 3.80
N VAL A 81 5.13 -19.14 4.98
CA VAL A 81 5.87 -19.38 6.23
C VAL A 81 6.21 -20.86 6.47
N THR A 82 5.41 -21.81 5.96
CA THR A 82 5.62 -23.25 6.23
C THR A 82 6.39 -23.97 5.13
N GLU A 83 6.15 -23.63 3.86
CA GLU A 83 6.74 -24.31 2.68
C GLU A 83 7.88 -23.50 2.08
N ASP A 84 7.58 -22.25 1.72
CA ASP A 84 8.52 -21.37 1.01
C ASP A 84 9.56 -20.72 1.94
N LYS A 85 9.36 -20.80 3.28
CA LYS A 85 10.28 -20.28 4.31
C LYS A 85 10.71 -18.85 4.09
N VAL A 86 9.76 -17.97 3.76
CA VAL A 86 10.05 -16.57 3.43
C VAL A 86 10.58 -15.78 4.64
N ASP A 87 11.38 -14.78 4.35
CA ASP A 87 11.93 -13.84 5.34
C ASP A 87 10.95 -12.71 5.67
N LEU A 88 10.11 -12.33 4.69
CA LEU A 88 9.03 -11.39 4.91
C LEU A 88 7.91 -11.60 3.89
N ILE A 89 6.73 -11.03 4.18
CA ILE A 89 5.54 -11.05 3.32
C ILE A 89 5.22 -9.61 2.89
N ILE A 90 4.96 -9.39 1.59
CA ILE A 90 4.42 -8.14 1.07
C ILE A 90 2.97 -8.38 0.62
N GLY A 91 2.05 -7.53 1.06
CA GLY A 91 0.65 -7.58 0.66
C GLY A 91 -0.33 -7.79 1.84
N SER A 92 -1.59 -7.90 1.53
CA SER A 92 -2.26 -7.75 0.24
C SER A 92 -2.58 -6.27 -0.05
N CYS A 93 -3.00 -6.00 -1.28
CA CYS A 93 -3.48 -4.67 -1.69
C CYS A 93 -4.94 -4.40 -1.28
N LEU A 94 -5.64 -5.39 -0.76
CA LEU A 94 -6.98 -5.25 -0.20
C LEU A 94 -6.95 -5.39 1.33
N THR A 95 -7.54 -4.44 2.04
CA THR A 95 -7.57 -4.41 3.50
C THR A 95 -8.11 -5.71 4.13
N PRO A 96 -9.25 -6.28 3.71
CA PRO A 96 -9.75 -7.52 4.31
C PRO A 96 -8.81 -8.71 4.07
N VAL A 97 -8.13 -8.76 2.94
CA VAL A 97 -7.15 -9.83 2.62
C VAL A 97 -5.87 -9.65 3.43
N ALA A 98 -5.34 -8.43 3.48
CA ALA A 98 -4.15 -8.13 4.28
C ALA A 98 -4.38 -8.39 5.77
N ALA A 99 -5.57 -8.06 6.29
CA ALA A 99 -5.95 -8.36 7.67
C ALA A 99 -6.01 -9.86 7.96
N ALA A 100 -6.37 -10.70 6.97
CA ALA A 100 -6.37 -12.15 7.12
C ALA A 100 -4.95 -12.77 7.08
N ILE A 101 -3.99 -12.10 6.45
CA ILE A 101 -2.55 -12.48 6.44
C ILE A 101 -1.91 -12.19 7.80
N THR A 102 -2.27 -11.09 8.45
CA THR A 102 -1.61 -10.57 9.66
C THR A 102 -1.47 -11.58 10.79
N PRO A 103 -2.50 -12.35 11.21
CA PRO A 103 -2.36 -13.33 12.27
C PRO A 103 -1.32 -14.41 11.95
N VAL A 104 -1.29 -14.89 10.70
CA VAL A 104 -0.35 -15.92 10.24
C VAL A 104 1.09 -15.39 10.28
N ALA A 105 1.31 -14.20 9.77
CA ALA A 105 2.63 -13.55 9.78
C ALA A 105 3.13 -13.29 11.20
N THR A 106 2.23 -12.83 12.10
CA THR A 106 2.54 -12.58 13.53
C THR A 106 2.90 -13.85 14.27
N GLU A 107 2.13 -14.93 14.12
CA GLU A 107 2.40 -16.22 14.74
C GLU A 107 3.75 -16.79 14.27
N ALA A 108 4.06 -16.65 12.98
CA ALA A 108 5.31 -17.10 12.39
C ALA A 108 6.49 -16.14 12.66
N LYS A 109 6.28 -15.03 13.37
CA LYS A 109 7.31 -13.99 13.60
C LYS A 109 7.97 -13.56 12.27
N THR A 110 7.13 -13.29 11.28
CA THR A 110 7.54 -12.87 9.93
C THR A 110 6.91 -11.51 9.64
N VAL A 111 7.69 -10.54 9.23
CA VAL A 111 7.21 -9.19 8.90
C VAL A 111 6.21 -9.26 7.76
N GLN A 112 5.07 -8.56 7.91
CA GLN A 112 4.17 -8.23 6.83
C GLN A 112 4.29 -6.74 6.50
N LEU A 113 4.69 -6.43 5.25
CA LEU A 113 4.53 -5.10 4.66
C LEU A 113 3.17 -5.07 3.95
N ALA A 114 2.14 -4.61 4.65
CA ALA A 114 0.80 -4.52 4.07
C ALA A 114 0.74 -3.40 3.03
N ALA A 115 0.22 -3.70 1.84
CA ALA A 115 0.01 -2.72 0.76
C ALA A 115 -1.41 -2.11 0.78
N SER A 116 -2.06 -2.19 1.94
CA SER A 116 -3.35 -1.60 2.23
C SER A 116 -3.41 -1.17 3.69
N PRO A 117 -4.25 -0.21 4.07
CA PRO A 117 -4.44 0.17 5.46
C PRO A 117 -5.09 -0.99 6.23
N VAL A 118 -4.37 -1.51 7.22
CA VAL A 118 -4.85 -2.58 8.11
C VAL A 118 -4.90 -2.06 9.53
N GLY A 119 -6.10 -2.03 10.12
CA GLY A 119 -6.26 -1.73 11.53
C GLY A 119 -5.79 -2.89 12.40
N SER A 120 -5.22 -2.59 13.55
CA SER A 120 -4.83 -3.58 14.56
C SER A 120 -5.23 -3.07 15.95
N PRO A 121 -5.54 -3.98 16.90
CA PRO A 121 -5.61 -3.59 18.30
C PRO A 121 -4.25 -3.04 18.78
N PRO A 122 -4.24 -2.16 19.79
CA PRO A 122 -3.00 -1.68 20.39
C PRO A 122 -2.07 -2.82 20.79
N GLY A 123 -0.80 -2.75 20.36
CA GLY A 123 0.23 -3.75 20.65
C GLY A 123 0.14 -5.06 19.86
N ALA A 124 -0.83 -5.20 18.94
CA ALA A 124 -1.00 -6.41 18.12
C ALA A 124 -0.34 -6.31 16.74
N ASP A 125 0.41 -5.25 16.48
CA ASP A 125 1.01 -4.99 15.17
C ASP A 125 2.54 -5.11 15.11
N GLN A 126 3.15 -5.78 16.09
CA GLN A 126 4.61 -5.96 16.14
C GLN A 126 5.27 -6.43 14.83
N TRP A 127 4.54 -7.19 14.01
CA TRP A 127 5.03 -7.76 12.75
C TRP A 127 4.32 -7.19 11.52
N LEU A 128 3.45 -6.18 11.72
CA LEU A 128 2.68 -5.56 10.67
C LEU A 128 3.13 -4.12 10.44
N PHE A 129 3.69 -3.82 9.27
CA PHE A 129 4.04 -2.48 8.80
C PHE A 129 3.16 -2.13 7.60
N ARG A 130 2.80 -0.86 7.44
CA ARG A 130 1.90 -0.41 6.38
C ARG A 130 2.65 0.49 5.41
N LEU A 131 2.57 0.14 4.12
CA LEU A 131 3.15 0.94 3.04
C LEU A 131 2.29 2.15 2.68
N PRO A 132 0.94 2.08 2.66
CA PRO A 132 0.11 3.24 2.41
C PRO A 132 -0.02 4.13 3.64
N GLN A 133 -0.41 5.37 3.39
CA GLN A 133 -0.77 6.33 4.43
C GLN A 133 -1.98 5.84 5.21
N GLY A 134 -2.03 6.17 6.51
CA GLY A 134 -3.17 5.90 7.36
C GLY A 134 -4.43 6.63 6.93
N ASN A 135 -5.59 6.03 7.17
CA ASN A 135 -6.86 6.65 6.82
C ASN A 135 -7.11 7.95 7.61
N ASP A 136 -6.57 8.09 8.81
CA ASP A 136 -6.60 9.30 9.64
C ASP A 136 -5.80 10.44 9.01
N VAL A 137 -4.59 10.16 8.50
CA VAL A 137 -3.76 11.10 7.75
C VAL A 137 -4.50 11.63 6.51
N MET A 138 -5.09 10.71 5.74
CA MET A 138 -5.84 11.05 4.53
C MET A 138 -7.16 11.77 4.84
N ALA A 139 -7.87 11.36 5.91
CA ALA A 139 -9.08 12.03 6.37
C ALA A 139 -8.78 13.45 6.85
N HIS A 140 -7.66 13.68 7.53
CA HIS A 140 -7.24 15.00 7.94
C HIS A 140 -7.05 15.94 6.73
N ALA A 141 -6.27 15.52 5.73
CA ALA A 141 -6.05 16.31 4.51
C ALA A 141 -7.38 16.62 3.79
N MET A 142 -8.25 15.63 3.69
CA MET A 142 -9.57 15.78 3.07
C MET A 142 -10.46 16.76 3.83
N VAL A 143 -10.53 16.65 5.15
CA VAL A 143 -11.36 17.52 6.01
C VAL A 143 -10.86 18.97 5.96
N GLU A 144 -9.55 19.19 6.00
CA GLU A 144 -9.00 20.54 5.85
C GLU A 144 -9.34 21.16 4.49
N HIS A 145 -9.32 20.35 3.42
CA HIS A 145 -9.77 20.80 2.11
C HIS A 145 -11.29 21.09 2.11
N MET A 146 -12.12 20.18 2.64
CA MET A 146 -13.58 20.38 2.75
C MET A 146 -13.92 21.66 3.50
N LYS A 147 -13.17 21.96 4.57
CA LYS A 147 -13.33 23.20 5.35
C LYS A 147 -13.08 24.45 4.49
N LYS A 148 -12.01 24.46 3.68
CA LYS A 148 -11.73 25.55 2.73
C LYS A 148 -12.82 25.70 1.67
N GLN A 149 -13.46 24.59 1.30
CA GLN A 149 -14.57 24.55 0.35
C GLN A 149 -15.93 24.90 0.97
N GLY A 150 -15.98 25.21 2.26
CA GLY A 150 -17.22 25.60 2.98
C GLY A 150 -18.18 24.45 3.28
N ILE A 151 -17.74 23.21 3.17
CA ILE A 151 -18.55 22.00 3.44
C ILE A 151 -18.95 21.96 4.93
N LYS A 152 -20.20 21.63 5.21
CA LYS A 152 -20.77 21.46 6.56
C LYS A 152 -21.34 20.07 6.78
N THR A 153 -21.83 19.44 5.73
CA THR A 153 -22.47 18.13 5.78
C THR A 153 -21.86 17.15 4.78
N ILE A 154 -21.66 15.92 5.24
CA ILE A 154 -21.00 14.86 4.46
C ILE A 154 -21.94 13.65 4.39
N GLY A 155 -22.21 13.16 3.19
CA GLY A 155 -22.73 11.83 2.94
C GLY A 155 -21.56 10.84 2.75
N PHE A 156 -21.68 9.64 3.27
CA PHE A 156 -20.70 8.59 3.15
C PHE A 156 -21.27 7.42 2.33
N LEU A 157 -20.55 7.00 1.30
CA LEU A 157 -20.86 5.80 0.52
C LEU A 157 -19.61 4.91 0.46
N GLY A 158 -19.59 3.84 1.24
CA GLY A 158 -18.39 3.02 1.39
C GLY A 158 -18.63 1.53 1.29
N TYR A 159 -17.53 0.78 1.10
CA TYR A 159 -17.58 -0.67 1.17
C TYR A 159 -18.08 -1.17 2.54
N THR A 160 -18.73 -2.34 2.55
CA THR A 160 -19.17 -3.05 3.77
C THR A 160 -18.02 -3.73 4.52
N ASP A 161 -16.82 -3.74 3.97
CA ASP A 161 -15.65 -4.44 4.52
C ASP A 161 -14.80 -3.55 5.44
N ALA A 162 -13.69 -4.11 5.93
CA ALA A 162 -12.76 -3.44 6.84
C ALA A 162 -12.23 -2.11 6.28
N TYR A 163 -12.06 -1.96 4.96
CA TYR A 163 -11.61 -0.71 4.35
C TYR A 163 -12.65 0.41 4.52
N GLY A 164 -13.92 0.12 4.22
CA GLY A 164 -15.01 1.07 4.39
C GLY A 164 -15.18 1.50 5.84
N GLU A 165 -15.16 0.54 6.77
CA GLU A 165 -15.33 0.81 8.20
C GLU A 165 -14.14 1.61 8.79
N LEU A 166 -12.91 1.33 8.37
CA LEU A 166 -11.73 2.12 8.78
C LEU A 166 -11.85 3.58 8.30
N TRP A 167 -12.34 3.80 7.09
CA TRP A 167 -12.56 5.15 6.59
C TRP A 167 -13.67 5.87 7.34
N LEU A 168 -14.80 5.21 7.62
CA LEU A 168 -15.89 5.81 8.40
C LEU A 168 -15.42 6.20 9.81
N LYS A 169 -14.62 5.31 10.43
CA LYS A 169 -14.02 5.54 11.74
C LYS A 169 -13.02 6.72 11.74
N ALA A 170 -12.32 6.96 10.62
CA ALA A 170 -11.37 8.06 10.50
C ALA A 170 -12.05 9.39 10.17
N ILE A 171 -12.97 9.41 9.19
CA ILE A 171 -13.57 10.65 8.71
C ILE A 171 -14.55 11.25 9.69
N THR A 172 -15.32 10.42 10.44
CA THR A 172 -16.37 10.93 11.34
C THR A 172 -15.81 11.86 12.42
N PRO A 173 -14.85 11.43 13.27
CA PRO A 173 -14.31 12.32 14.31
C PRO A 173 -13.51 13.49 13.72
N ALA A 174 -12.84 13.30 12.58
CA ALA A 174 -12.12 14.38 11.91
C ALA A 174 -13.07 15.48 11.42
N ALA A 175 -14.21 15.10 10.82
CA ALA A 175 -15.26 16.02 10.38
C ALA A 175 -15.90 16.75 11.56
N GLU A 176 -16.27 16.04 12.62
CA GLU A 176 -16.86 16.62 13.84
C GLU A 176 -15.95 17.67 14.48
N LYS A 177 -14.66 17.34 14.60
CA LYS A 177 -13.64 18.27 15.11
C LYS A 177 -13.52 19.54 14.27
N ALA A 178 -13.77 19.43 12.95
CA ALA A 178 -13.78 20.57 12.03
C ALA A 178 -15.13 21.30 11.91
N GLY A 179 -16.13 20.93 12.73
CA GLY A 179 -17.47 21.50 12.73
C GLY A 179 -18.37 21.04 11.58
N MET A 180 -18.07 19.89 11.00
CA MET A 180 -18.87 19.22 9.97
C MET A 180 -19.63 18.03 10.57
N LYS A 181 -20.67 17.54 9.86
CA LYS A 181 -21.45 16.36 10.28
C LYS A 181 -21.54 15.34 9.15
N VAL A 182 -21.32 14.06 9.47
CA VAL A 182 -21.71 12.96 8.61
C VAL A 182 -23.20 12.73 8.79
N VAL A 183 -24.02 13.10 7.80
CA VAL A 183 -25.49 13.13 7.90
C VAL A 183 -26.17 11.91 7.32
N ALA A 184 -25.48 11.15 6.46
CA ALA A 184 -25.99 9.92 5.86
C ALA A 184 -24.83 8.94 5.62
N VAL A 185 -25.08 7.66 5.89
CA VAL A 185 -24.10 6.58 5.71
C VAL A 185 -24.75 5.43 4.98
N GLU A 186 -24.28 5.17 3.78
CA GLU A 186 -24.70 4.04 2.96
C GLU A 186 -23.51 3.13 2.64
N ARG A 187 -23.81 1.85 2.45
CA ARG A 187 -22.76 0.83 2.22
C ARG A 187 -23.11 -0.04 1.02
N PHE A 188 -22.07 -0.61 0.41
CA PHE A 188 -22.19 -1.57 -0.69
C PHE A 188 -21.06 -2.58 -0.66
N ALA A 189 -21.29 -3.77 -1.23
CA ALA A 189 -20.26 -4.80 -1.34
C ALA A 189 -19.36 -4.56 -2.56
N ARG A 190 -18.10 -5.03 -2.52
CA ARG A 190 -17.19 -4.96 -3.69
C ARG A 190 -17.72 -5.69 -4.92
N THR A 191 -18.60 -6.65 -4.71
CA THR A 191 -19.23 -7.46 -5.76
C THR A 191 -20.52 -6.86 -6.29
N ASP A 192 -21.02 -5.77 -5.68
CA ASP A 192 -22.24 -5.12 -6.17
C ASP A 192 -22.00 -4.48 -7.54
N THR A 193 -22.94 -4.71 -8.44
CA THR A 193 -22.93 -4.15 -9.80
C THR A 193 -23.76 -2.87 -9.92
N SER A 194 -24.48 -2.49 -8.86
CA SER A 194 -25.28 -1.27 -8.78
C SER A 194 -25.40 -0.79 -7.33
N VAL A 195 -25.39 0.52 -7.16
CA VAL A 195 -25.62 1.22 -5.89
C VAL A 195 -26.73 2.27 -6.01
N THR A 196 -27.65 2.06 -6.94
CA THR A 196 -28.76 2.99 -7.21
C THR A 196 -29.58 3.34 -5.97
N PRO A 197 -29.99 2.39 -5.10
CA PRO A 197 -30.73 2.72 -3.87
C PRO A 197 -29.93 3.59 -2.90
N GLN A 198 -28.65 3.30 -2.73
CA GLN A 198 -27.76 4.04 -1.86
C GLN A 198 -27.52 5.47 -2.39
N ALA A 199 -27.25 5.59 -3.70
CA ALA A 199 -27.08 6.89 -4.35
C ALA A 199 -28.34 7.76 -4.23
N LEU A 200 -29.54 7.17 -4.37
CA LEU A 200 -30.80 7.87 -4.19
C LEU A 200 -30.97 8.42 -2.76
N LYS A 201 -30.71 7.60 -1.74
CA LYS A 201 -30.81 8.01 -0.33
C LYS A 201 -29.85 9.16 -0.01
N LEU A 202 -28.60 9.05 -0.47
CA LEU A 202 -27.60 10.09 -0.27
C LEU A 202 -27.96 11.38 -1.00
N SER A 203 -28.40 11.30 -2.26
CA SER A 203 -28.84 12.48 -3.00
C SER A 203 -30.06 13.14 -2.37
N SER A 204 -30.99 12.35 -1.82
CA SER A 204 -32.16 12.87 -1.11
C SER A 204 -31.80 13.53 0.22
N ALA A 205 -30.77 13.06 0.91
CA ALA A 205 -30.24 13.71 2.12
C ALA A 205 -29.53 15.04 1.81
N ASN A 206 -29.19 15.26 0.54
CA ASN A 206 -28.61 16.48 -0.02
C ASN A 206 -27.46 17.07 0.82
N PRO A 207 -26.41 16.29 1.18
CA PRO A 207 -25.26 16.82 1.87
C PRO A 207 -24.46 17.79 0.98
N ASP A 208 -23.61 18.64 1.55
CA ASP A 208 -22.73 19.52 0.78
C ASP A 208 -21.68 18.73 -0.02
N ALA A 209 -21.23 17.59 0.53
CA ALA A 209 -20.32 16.68 -0.13
C ALA A 209 -20.69 15.22 0.12
N ILE A 210 -20.38 14.34 -0.87
CA ILE A 210 -20.42 12.89 -0.71
C ILE A 210 -19.01 12.34 -0.80
N LEU A 211 -18.59 11.58 0.22
CA LEU A 211 -17.35 10.81 0.22
C LEU A 211 -17.64 9.39 -0.27
N VAL A 212 -17.04 9.03 -1.39
CA VAL A 212 -17.04 7.67 -1.95
C VAL A 212 -15.82 6.93 -1.45
N VAL A 213 -16.02 5.85 -0.70
CA VAL A 213 -14.96 5.01 -0.14
C VAL A 213 -14.93 3.68 -0.87
N ALA A 214 -14.25 3.71 -2.00
CA ALA A 214 -14.07 2.57 -2.89
C ALA A 214 -12.63 2.54 -3.44
N SER A 215 -12.29 1.61 -4.31
CA SER A 215 -10.93 1.44 -4.79
C SER A 215 -10.87 1.05 -6.27
N GLY A 216 -9.83 1.52 -6.97
CA GLY A 216 -9.58 1.19 -8.37
C GLY A 216 -10.81 1.40 -9.26
N SER A 217 -11.10 0.44 -10.11
CA SER A 217 -12.26 0.44 -11.02
C SER A 217 -13.61 0.52 -10.28
N GLY A 218 -13.69 -0.05 -9.07
CA GLY A 218 -14.89 -0.04 -8.23
C GLY A 218 -15.29 1.34 -7.72
N ALA A 219 -14.41 2.34 -7.79
CA ALA A 219 -14.69 3.71 -7.36
C ALA A 219 -15.55 4.52 -8.36
N ALA A 220 -15.52 4.17 -9.62
CA ALA A 220 -16.24 4.88 -10.66
C ALA A 220 -17.77 4.60 -10.63
N MET A 221 -18.20 3.39 -10.35
CA MET A 221 -19.61 2.98 -10.37
C MET A 221 -20.47 3.77 -9.35
N PRO A 222 -20.11 3.86 -8.05
CA PRO A 222 -20.87 4.65 -7.10
C PRO A 222 -20.84 6.15 -7.44
N HIS A 223 -19.73 6.67 -7.95
CA HIS A 223 -19.65 8.05 -8.40
C HIS A 223 -20.66 8.36 -9.50
N LYS A 224 -20.69 7.56 -10.56
CA LYS A 224 -21.64 7.70 -11.67
C LYS A 224 -23.08 7.62 -11.18
N ALA A 225 -23.40 6.65 -10.32
CA ALA A 225 -24.74 6.50 -9.77
C ALA A 225 -25.21 7.76 -9.00
N ILE A 226 -24.32 8.43 -8.28
CA ILE A 226 -24.62 9.70 -7.57
C ILE A 226 -24.91 10.82 -8.59
N VAL A 227 -24.07 10.97 -9.61
CA VAL A 227 -24.24 12.01 -10.66
C VAL A 227 -25.53 11.77 -11.47
N GLU A 228 -25.83 10.53 -11.83
CA GLU A 228 -27.05 10.14 -12.55
C GLU A 228 -28.34 10.44 -11.74
N ARG A 229 -28.27 10.49 -10.40
CA ARG A 229 -29.38 10.92 -9.53
C ARG A 229 -29.50 12.44 -9.41
N GLY A 230 -28.70 13.18 -10.18
CA GLY A 230 -28.79 14.65 -10.24
C GLY A 230 -28.13 15.37 -9.05
N TYR A 231 -27.34 14.69 -8.24
CA TYR A 231 -26.60 15.33 -7.14
C TYR A 231 -25.67 16.43 -7.67
N LYS A 232 -25.70 17.59 -7.03
CA LYS A 232 -24.97 18.80 -7.44
C LYS A 232 -23.89 19.25 -6.46
N GLY A 233 -23.80 18.59 -5.31
CA GLY A 233 -22.75 18.84 -4.33
C GLY A 233 -21.39 18.30 -4.78
N LYS A 234 -20.39 18.45 -3.96
CA LYS A 234 -19.03 18.00 -4.27
C LYS A 234 -18.89 16.50 -3.99
N ILE A 235 -18.12 15.79 -4.85
CA ILE A 235 -17.83 14.37 -4.65
C ILE A 235 -16.34 14.23 -4.35
N TYR A 236 -16.05 13.52 -3.27
CA TYR A 236 -14.71 13.19 -2.81
C TYR A 236 -14.45 11.71 -2.93
N GLN A 237 -13.22 11.34 -3.24
CA GLN A 237 -12.74 9.98 -3.37
C GLN A 237 -11.56 9.75 -2.44
N THR A 238 -11.38 8.51 -2.01
CA THR A 238 -10.22 8.12 -1.20
C THR A 238 -8.96 7.94 -2.04
N HIS A 239 -7.80 7.84 -1.39
CA HIS A 239 -6.52 7.57 -2.05
C HIS A 239 -6.53 6.27 -2.88
N ALA A 240 -7.33 5.26 -2.51
CA ALA A 240 -7.44 4.02 -3.27
C ALA A 240 -8.16 4.20 -4.64
N ALA A 241 -8.77 5.35 -4.88
CA ALA A 241 -9.33 5.73 -6.18
C ALA A 241 -8.36 6.53 -7.05
N ALA A 242 -7.16 6.91 -6.56
CA ALA A 242 -6.14 7.63 -7.32
C ALA A 242 -5.43 6.71 -8.35
N THR A 243 -6.21 6.18 -9.28
CA THR A 243 -5.80 5.25 -10.34
C THR A 243 -6.34 5.71 -11.69
N PRO A 244 -5.69 5.35 -12.81
CA PRO A 244 -6.22 5.65 -14.14
C PRO A 244 -7.64 5.14 -14.39
N ASP A 245 -8.03 4.06 -13.70
CA ASP A 245 -9.35 3.45 -13.87
C ASP A 245 -10.49 4.35 -13.42
N LEU A 246 -10.32 5.16 -12.38
CA LEU A 246 -11.33 6.12 -11.96
C LEU A 246 -11.73 7.04 -13.13
N VAL A 247 -10.74 7.60 -13.80
CA VAL A 247 -10.96 8.53 -14.91
C VAL A 247 -11.43 7.80 -16.17
N ARG A 248 -10.80 6.68 -16.50
CA ARG A 248 -11.14 5.90 -17.70
C ARG A 248 -12.59 5.37 -17.67
N ILE A 249 -13.05 4.87 -16.53
CA ILE A 249 -14.41 4.30 -16.37
C ILE A 249 -15.43 5.38 -16.02
N GLY A 250 -15.04 6.35 -15.19
CA GLY A 250 -15.90 7.44 -14.77
C GLY A 250 -16.18 8.45 -15.90
N GLY A 251 -15.23 8.63 -16.80
CA GLY A 251 -15.36 9.54 -17.93
C GLY A 251 -15.71 10.97 -17.49
N LYS A 252 -16.72 11.57 -18.12
CA LYS A 252 -17.16 12.94 -17.80
C LYS A 252 -17.81 13.07 -16.43
N ASP A 253 -18.34 11.98 -15.87
CA ASP A 253 -19.05 12.03 -14.60
C ASP A 253 -18.11 12.32 -13.42
N VAL A 254 -16.82 11.98 -13.54
CA VAL A 254 -15.82 12.23 -12.48
C VAL A 254 -15.10 13.57 -12.63
N GLU A 255 -15.35 14.34 -13.69
CA GLU A 255 -14.78 15.69 -13.85
C GLU A 255 -15.14 16.59 -12.67
N GLY A 256 -14.18 17.34 -12.17
CA GLY A 256 -14.33 18.26 -11.05
C GLY A 256 -14.38 17.59 -9.69
N SER A 257 -14.33 16.25 -9.62
CA SER A 257 -14.28 15.54 -8.33
C SER A 257 -12.92 15.65 -7.66
N TYR A 258 -12.90 15.47 -6.35
CA TYR A 258 -11.70 15.54 -5.53
C TYR A 258 -11.24 14.16 -5.10
N VAL A 259 -9.94 13.95 -5.07
CA VAL A 259 -9.31 12.70 -4.63
C VAL A 259 -8.19 13.03 -3.67
N VAL A 260 -8.23 12.49 -2.45
CA VAL A 260 -7.05 12.56 -1.59
C VAL A 260 -6.01 11.55 -2.08
N SER A 261 -4.74 11.88 -2.09
CA SER A 261 -3.67 10.98 -2.54
C SER A 261 -2.36 11.25 -1.83
N GLY A 262 -1.40 10.34 -1.98
CA GLY A 262 0.00 10.62 -1.77
C GLY A 262 0.64 11.29 -2.99
N PRO A 263 1.88 11.79 -2.88
CA PRO A 263 2.54 12.56 -3.94
C PRO A 263 2.92 11.74 -5.18
N ALA A 264 3.01 10.42 -5.11
CA ALA A 264 3.56 9.58 -6.18
C ALA A 264 2.84 9.73 -7.53
N VAL A 265 1.49 9.87 -7.53
CA VAL A 265 0.72 9.94 -8.78
C VAL A 265 0.80 11.30 -9.49
N ILE A 266 1.29 12.33 -8.79
CA ILE A 266 1.42 13.71 -9.33
C ILE A 266 2.88 14.19 -9.28
N ALA A 267 3.81 13.29 -9.41
CA ALA A 267 5.25 13.48 -9.18
C ALA A 267 5.82 14.76 -9.82
N GLU A 268 5.50 15.03 -11.07
CA GLU A 268 6.00 16.19 -11.82
C GLU A 268 5.40 17.53 -11.34
N GLN A 269 4.21 17.47 -10.71
CA GLN A 269 3.52 18.66 -10.19
C GLN A 269 4.01 19.06 -8.79
N LEU A 270 4.81 18.22 -8.14
CA LEU A 270 5.40 18.55 -6.84
C LEU A 270 6.41 19.70 -6.98
N PRO A 271 6.49 20.60 -6.00
CA PRO A 271 7.55 21.62 -5.97
C PRO A 271 8.93 20.94 -5.87
N ASP A 272 9.98 21.58 -6.36
CA ASP A 272 11.33 21.03 -6.37
C ASP A 272 11.87 20.78 -4.96
N SER A 273 11.38 21.52 -3.98
CA SER A 273 11.71 21.35 -2.57
C SER A 273 11.02 20.15 -1.89
N HIS A 274 10.06 19.50 -2.57
CA HIS A 274 9.32 18.37 -1.98
C HIS A 274 10.25 17.15 -1.82
N PRO A 275 10.38 16.58 -0.61
CA PRO A 275 11.36 15.52 -0.35
C PRO A 275 11.17 14.29 -1.26
N SER A 276 9.92 13.93 -1.56
CA SER A 276 9.62 12.76 -2.39
C SER A 276 9.70 13.01 -3.90
N LYS A 277 9.86 14.26 -4.36
CA LYS A 277 9.78 14.57 -5.79
C LYS A 277 10.69 13.70 -6.65
N LYS A 278 11.96 13.60 -6.27
CA LYS A 278 12.92 12.81 -7.03
C LYS A 278 12.49 11.34 -7.14
N LEU A 279 12.17 10.71 -6.02
CA LEU A 279 11.77 9.29 -5.99
C LEU A 279 10.43 9.05 -6.68
N ALA A 280 9.49 9.97 -6.56
CA ALA A 280 8.20 9.90 -7.25
C ALA A 280 8.37 10.00 -8.77
N VAL A 281 9.22 10.91 -9.26
CA VAL A 281 9.54 11.04 -10.69
C VAL A 281 10.31 9.79 -11.19
N ASP A 282 11.29 9.29 -10.42
CA ASP A 282 12.02 8.07 -10.76
C ASP A 282 11.05 6.88 -10.87
N PHE A 283 10.14 6.71 -9.90
CA PHE A 283 9.09 5.69 -9.94
C PHE A 283 8.23 5.79 -11.20
N VAL A 284 7.64 6.97 -11.44
CA VAL A 284 6.75 7.19 -12.58
C VAL A 284 7.47 6.92 -13.91
N THR A 285 8.70 7.41 -14.05
CA THR A 285 9.51 7.23 -15.27
C THR A 285 9.76 5.75 -15.56
N GLN A 286 10.17 4.97 -14.55
CA GLN A 286 10.45 3.55 -14.71
C GLN A 286 9.17 2.76 -14.99
N TYR A 287 8.11 3.04 -14.25
CA TYR A 287 6.85 2.33 -14.37
C TYR A 287 6.18 2.59 -15.72
N GLU A 288 6.09 3.85 -16.16
CA GLU A 288 5.48 4.20 -17.44
C GLU A 288 6.32 3.74 -18.64
N LYS A 289 7.64 3.61 -18.48
CA LYS A 289 8.49 2.97 -19.50
C LYS A 289 8.16 1.48 -19.65
N LEU A 290 7.80 0.80 -18.55
CA LEU A 290 7.45 -0.62 -18.56
C LEU A 290 6.04 -0.89 -19.07
N VAL A 291 5.05 -0.09 -18.63
CA VAL A 291 3.63 -0.39 -18.82
C VAL A 291 2.99 0.50 -19.90
N GLY A 292 3.49 1.72 -20.07
CA GLY A 292 3.00 2.69 -21.02
C GLY A 292 2.69 4.06 -20.39
N PRO A 293 2.69 5.13 -21.16
CA PRO A 293 2.41 6.47 -20.67
C PRO A 293 1.03 6.60 -20.02
N GLY A 294 0.95 7.29 -18.89
CA GLY A 294 -0.28 7.51 -18.13
C GLY A 294 -0.74 6.30 -17.30
N SER A 295 0.04 5.22 -17.26
CA SER A 295 -0.28 4.02 -16.48
C SER A 295 0.07 4.13 -15.00
N ARG A 296 0.69 5.23 -14.56
CA ARG A 296 1.07 5.44 -13.16
C ARG A 296 -0.08 5.11 -12.21
N ASN A 297 0.25 4.43 -11.13
CA ASN A 297 -0.75 3.89 -10.20
C ASN A 297 -0.18 3.94 -8.80
N GLN A 298 -0.98 4.40 -7.84
CA GLN A 298 -0.56 4.49 -6.44
C GLN A 298 -0.10 3.12 -5.90
N PHE A 299 -0.79 2.04 -6.26
CA PHE A 299 -0.46 0.70 -5.76
C PHE A 299 0.88 0.19 -6.31
N ALA A 300 1.19 0.45 -7.58
CA ALA A 300 2.53 0.20 -8.13
C ALA A 300 3.61 0.93 -7.33
N GLY A 301 3.34 2.17 -6.91
CA GLY A 301 4.23 2.93 -6.06
C GLY A 301 4.51 2.28 -4.69
N HIS A 302 3.54 1.56 -4.10
CA HIS A 302 3.80 0.81 -2.86
C HIS A 302 4.82 -0.33 -3.07
N SER A 303 4.81 -1.00 -4.22
CA SER A 303 5.84 -2.00 -4.54
C SER A 303 7.23 -1.35 -4.73
N TYR A 304 7.27 -0.15 -5.30
CA TYR A 304 8.49 0.64 -5.40
C TYR A 304 9.03 1.05 -4.02
N ASP A 305 8.16 1.54 -3.14
CA ASP A 305 8.51 1.93 -1.77
C ASP A 305 8.95 0.73 -0.91
N ALA A 306 8.37 -0.46 -1.13
CA ALA A 306 8.83 -1.69 -0.49
C ALA A 306 10.29 -2.02 -0.85
N ALA A 307 10.71 -1.79 -2.10
CA ALA A 307 12.10 -1.97 -2.49
C ALA A 307 13.05 -0.99 -1.77
N ILE A 308 12.62 0.27 -1.62
CA ILE A 308 13.40 1.29 -0.87
C ILE A 308 13.51 0.89 0.60
N ALA A 309 12.41 0.47 1.23
CA ALA A 309 12.38 0.04 2.62
C ALA A 309 13.36 -1.12 2.84
N LEU A 310 13.33 -2.15 1.97
CA LEU A 310 14.20 -3.30 2.07
C LEU A 310 15.66 -2.96 1.77
N ALA A 311 15.94 -2.11 0.80
CA ALA A 311 17.31 -1.66 0.53
C ALA A 311 17.97 -1.00 1.76
N LYS A 312 17.15 -0.39 2.64
CA LYS A 312 17.61 0.22 3.89
C LYS A 312 17.64 -0.76 5.06
N ALA A 313 16.64 -1.62 5.19
CA ALA A 313 16.49 -2.53 6.34
C ALA A 313 17.40 -3.76 6.25
N VAL A 314 17.57 -4.36 5.07
CA VAL A 314 18.36 -5.59 4.89
C VAL A 314 19.81 -5.46 5.38
N PRO A 315 20.57 -4.40 5.04
CA PRO A 315 21.94 -4.24 5.56
C PRO A 315 22.02 -4.17 7.10
N ILE A 316 20.95 -3.70 7.75
CA ILE A 316 20.86 -3.66 9.21
C ILE A 316 20.55 -5.06 9.75
N ALA A 317 19.58 -5.75 9.16
CA ALA A 317 19.17 -7.10 9.57
C ALA A 317 20.28 -8.14 9.41
N LEU A 318 21.12 -8.04 8.36
CA LEU A 318 22.27 -8.92 8.13
C LEU A 318 23.32 -8.89 9.25
N LYS A 319 23.31 -7.86 10.08
CA LYS A 319 24.19 -7.80 11.27
C LYS A 319 23.75 -8.75 12.38
N ASN A 320 22.46 -9.14 12.37
CA ASN A 320 21.85 -9.98 13.41
C ASN A 320 21.71 -11.44 12.99
N GLY A 321 21.59 -11.73 11.69
CA GLY A 321 21.40 -13.08 11.18
C GLY A 321 21.51 -13.17 9.66
N LYS A 322 21.51 -14.37 9.13
CA LYS A 322 21.50 -14.65 7.68
C LYS A 322 20.05 -14.83 7.20
N PRO A 323 19.73 -14.51 5.93
CA PRO A 323 18.45 -14.85 5.33
C PRO A 323 18.05 -16.31 5.61
N GLY A 324 16.74 -16.53 5.79
CA GLY A 324 16.18 -17.82 6.16
C GLY A 324 16.18 -18.11 7.66
N THR A 325 16.82 -17.29 8.51
CA THR A 325 16.88 -17.53 9.97
C THR A 325 15.86 -16.68 10.76
N PRO A 326 15.42 -17.15 11.94
CA PRO A 326 14.57 -16.33 12.82
C PRO A 326 15.23 -15.01 13.24
N GLU A 327 16.57 -15.01 13.42
CA GLU A 327 17.35 -13.83 13.78
C GLU A 327 17.31 -12.77 12.69
N PHE A 328 17.38 -13.18 11.42
CA PHE A 328 17.25 -12.26 10.29
C PHE A 328 15.84 -11.65 10.20
N ARG A 329 14.79 -12.47 10.38
CA ARG A 329 13.39 -11.97 10.41
C ARG A 329 13.15 -10.98 11.55
N ALA A 330 13.67 -11.27 12.74
CA ALA A 330 13.63 -10.33 13.86
C ALA A 330 14.45 -9.07 13.55
N GLY A 331 15.62 -9.25 12.95
CA GLY A 331 16.47 -8.15 12.49
C GLY A 331 15.80 -7.24 11.46
N LEU A 332 14.97 -7.78 10.55
CA LEU A 332 14.18 -6.99 9.60
C LEU A 332 13.12 -6.13 10.31
N ARG A 333 12.39 -6.71 11.28
CA ARG A 333 11.44 -5.95 12.10
C ARG A 333 12.13 -4.80 12.82
N ASP A 334 13.20 -5.10 13.56
CA ASP A 334 13.95 -4.12 14.34
C ASP A 334 14.58 -3.05 13.43
N ALA A 335 15.00 -3.44 12.22
CA ALA A 335 15.53 -2.51 11.24
C ALA A 335 14.46 -1.53 10.75
N PHE A 336 13.24 -1.98 10.47
CA PHE A 336 12.15 -1.07 10.10
C PHE A 336 11.81 -0.08 11.22
N GLU A 337 11.82 -0.51 12.49
CA GLU A 337 11.56 0.35 13.64
C GLU A 337 12.69 1.36 13.92
N THR A 338 13.92 1.06 13.48
CA THR A 338 15.12 1.87 13.81
C THR A 338 15.78 2.55 12.63
N MET A 339 15.37 2.29 11.40
CA MET A 339 15.98 2.89 10.21
C MET A 339 15.75 4.41 10.10
N GLY A 340 14.84 4.97 10.92
CA GLY A 340 14.54 6.39 10.98
C GLY A 340 13.85 6.91 9.72
N ARG A 341 13.73 8.24 9.65
CA ARG A 341 13.06 8.91 8.51
C ARG A 341 13.62 8.43 7.18
N THR A 342 12.72 7.96 6.33
CA THR A 342 13.06 7.40 5.01
C THR A 342 12.14 8.03 3.96
N VAL A 343 12.73 8.58 2.93
CA VAL A 343 11.96 9.17 1.82
C VAL A 343 11.48 8.05 0.90
N PHE A 344 10.18 8.03 0.68
CA PHE A 344 9.50 7.15 -0.28
C PHE A 344 8.85 7.99 -1.40
N ALA A 345 8.42 7.35 -2.47
CA ALA A 345 7.64 8.02 -3.50
C ALA A 345 6.31 8.57 -2.95
N HIS A 346 5.75 7.94 -1.92
CA HIS A 346 4.50 8.33 -1.27
C HIS A 346 4.64 9.29 -0.09
N GLY A 347 5.84 9.76 0.22
CA GLY A 347 6.08 10.68 1.34
C GLY A 347 7.31 10.33 2.16
N VAL A 348 7.44 10.96 3.33
CA VAL A 348 8.50 10.63 4.28
C VAL A 348 7.94 9.70 5.35
N MET A 349 8.46 8.50 5.39
CA MET A 349 8.09 7.43 6.31
C MET A 349 9.02 7.44 7.53
N ASN A 350 8.48 7.17 8.71
CA ASN A 350 9.25 6.97 9.94
C ASN A 350 8.56 5.94 10.84
N TRP A 351 8.74 4.66 10.52
CA TRP A 351 8.29 3.59 11.42
C TRP A 351 9.12 3.58 12.69
N THR A 352 8.44 3.38 13.81
CA THR A 352 9.04 3.24 15.14
C THR A 352 8.38 2.08 15.86
N LYS A 353 8.92 1.64 16.98
CA LYS A 353 8.34 0.57 17.80
C LYS A 353 6.89 0.84 18.21
N ASP A 354 6.52 2.11 18.34
CA ASP A 354 5.20 2.54 18.80
C ASP A 354 4.27 2.95 17.65
N ASP A 355 4.82 3.10 16.42
CA ASP A 355 4.08 3.53 15.23
C ASP A 355 4.56 2.80 13.96
N HIS A 356 3.79 1.82 13.52
CA HIS A 356 4.01 1.10 12.26
C HIS A 356 3.16 1.63 11.09
N TRP A 357 2.53 2.81 11.25
CA TRP A 357 1.94 3.58 10.16
C TRP A 357 2.95 4.54 9.53
N GLY A 358 3.67 5.28 10.35
CA GLY A 358 4.88 6.03 10.02
C GLY A 358 4.72 7.30 9.20
N TYR A 359 3.58 7.57 8.56
CA TYR A 359 3.34 8.82 7.83
C TYR A 359 2.72 9.90 8.72
N THR A 360 3.10 11.15 8.45
CA THR A 360 2.53 12.35 9.10
C THR A 360 1.42 12.98 8.25
N ASN A 361 0.66 13.90 8.84
CA ASN A 361 -0.43 14.63 8.16
C ASN A 361 0.03 15.47 6.95
N GLU A 362 1.33 15.72 6.81
CA GLU A 362 1.89 16.46 5.67
C GLU A 362 1.92 15.67 4.36
N THR A 363 1.64 14.36 4.44
CA THR A 363 1.76 13.45 3.29
C THR A 363 0.54 13.48 2.37
N GLY A 364 -0.63 13.86 2.88
CA GLY A 364 -1.89 13.89 2.12
C GLY A 364 -1.94 15.08 1.17
N VAL A 365 -2.14 14.82 -0.13
CA VAL A 365 -2.32 15.83 -1.17
C VAL A 365 -3.73 15.73 -1.72
N MET A 366 -4.40 16.89 -1.86
CA MET A 366 -5.71 16.94 -2.52
C MET A 366 -5.54 17.13 -4.02
N LEU A 367 -6.20 16.27 -4.77
CA LEU A 367 -6.22 16.29 -6.22
C LEU A 367 -7.64 16.61 -6.71
N LYS A 368 -7.69 17.20 -7.89
CA LYS A 368 -8.93 17.39 -8.65
C LYS A 368 -8.81 16.70 -10.00
N VAL A 369 -9.89 16.08 -10.46
CA VAL A 369 -9.96 15.57 -11.83
C VAL A 369 -10.26 16.73 -12.77
N VAL A 370 -9.34 17.02 -13.69
CA VAL A 370 -9.44 18.10 -14.66
C VAL A 370 -8.95 17.61 -16.03
N ASP A 371 -9.81 17.69 -17.05
CA ASP A 371 -9.54 17.19 -18.42
C ASP A 371 -9.09 15.71 -18.41
N GLY A 372 -9.75 14.90 -17.59
CA GLY A 372 -9.44 13.48 -17.45
C GLY A 372 -8.08 13.17 -16.81
N LYS A 373 -7.52 14.08 -16.02
CA LYS A 373 -6.22 13.92 -15.35
C LYS A 373 -6.30 14.38 -13.88
N PHE A 374 -5.47 13.78 -13.04
CA PHE A 374 -5.28 14.29 -11.69
C PHE A 374 -4.38 15.52 -11.70
N LYS A 375 -4.87 16.61 -11.13
CA LYS A 375 -4.10 17.84 -10.88
C LYS A 375 -4.15 18.18 -9.41
N VAL A 376 -3.09 18.77 -8.89
CA VAL A 376 -3.08 19.31 -7.52
C VAL A 376 -4.12 20.43 -7.45
N ASP A 377 -4.99 20.40 -6.42
CA ASP A 377 -6.02 21.41 -6.19
C ASP A 377 -5.53 22.53 -5.28
#